data_1d9e8c13b8636be1951af096ada50e23
#
_entry.id   1d9e8c13b8636be1951af096ada50e23
#
_cell.length_a   1.000
_cell.length_b   1.000
_cell.length_c   1.000
_cell.angle_alpha   90.00
_cell.angle_beta   90.00
_cell.angle_gamma   90.00
#
_symmetry.space_group_name_H-M   'P 1'
#
loop_
_entity.id
_entity.type
_entity.pdbx_description
1 polymer ?
#
loop_
_entity_poly.entity_id
_entity_poly.type
_entity_poly.pdbx_seq_one_letter_code
_entity_poly.pdbx_strand_id
1 'polypeptide(L)'
;LNNGDATTGTQLSNMTYTLTTAAPIDVMALAGTEQVSLSFQQYGARFNDLQEILISVNGVTFTSVGDNNDKDVLSASGGAPYDNPDNKVINLAPYIAGFSSSVWIQFRWTTNYPNSATNPNVWITYGWMIDDVELVTNPSNDLTMNSYYFGSAGLPYYQIPTAQIAPIDFSAQVMNNGAVDQTGSVLTVDVTGASTFNGTSASSTIAVGATDSLFTTSPFTPSSTV
;
A
#
# COMPACT_ATOMS: atom_id res chain seq x y z
N LEU A 1 -7.97 -26.29 15.97
CA LEU A 1 -7.97 -25.19 16.94
C LEU A 1 -7.73 -25.79 18.32
N ASN A 2 -6.60 -25.44 18.90
CA ASN A 2 -6.32 -25.77 20.27
C ASN A 2 -7.08 -24.75 21.13
N ASN A 3 -8.07 -25.16 21.87
CA ASN A 3 -8.96 -24.31 22.68
C ASN A 3 -8.28 -23.80 23.96
N GLY A 4 -7.01 -23.46 23.89
CA GLY A 4 -6.25 -22.87 24.99
C GLY A 4 -5.61 -23.87 25.95
N ASP A 5 -5.76 -25.17 25.71
CA ASP A 5 -5.01 -26.17 26.46
C ASP A 5 -3.55 -26.17 26.02
N ALA A 6 -2.67 -25.76 26.89
CA ALA A 6 -1.23 -25.86 26.74
C ALA A 6 -0.77 -27.33 26.83
N THR A 7 -1.31 -28.19 25.99
CA THR A 7 -0.75 -29.52 25.84
C THR A 7 0.52 -29.46 25.06
N THR A 8 1.50 -30.22 25.48
CA THR A 8 2.78 -30.46 24.80
C THR A 8 2.57 -31.13 23.44
N GLY A 9 1.81 -30.46 22.56
CA GLY A 9 1.60 -30.90 21.20
C GLY A 9 2.80 -30.57 20.34
N THR A 10 3.01 -31.31 19.29
CA THR A 10 3.98 -30.99 18.25
C THR A 10 3.65 -29.59 17.72
N GLN A 11 4.62 -28.69 17.80
CA GLN A 11 4.49 -27.35 17.27
C GLN A 11 4.23 -27.44 15.76
N LEU A 12 3.04 -27.04 15.33
CA LEU A 12 2.71 -27.05 13.92
C LEU A 12 3.55 -26.01 13.20
N SER A 13 4.10 -26.39 12.06
CA SER A 13 4.65 -25.43 11.09
C SER A 13 3.54 -24.49 10.60
N ASN A 14 3.84 -23.60 9.71
CA ASN A 14 2.89 -22.63 9.17
C ASN A 14 1.50 -23.21 8.91
N MET A 15 0.49 -22.53 9.41
CA MET A 15 -0.91 -22.84 9.11
C MET A 15 -1.44 -21.75 8.17
N THR A 16 -2.08 -22.18 7.09
CA THR A 16 -2.67 -21.25 6.11
C THR A 16 -4.18 -21.36 6.18
N TYR A 17 -4.84 -20.23 6.35
CA TYR A 17 -6.29 -20.09 6.31
C TYR A 17 -6.65 -19.26 5.09
N THR A 18 -7.76 -19.61 4.44
CA THR A 18 -8.24 -18.89 3.26
C THR A 18 -9.73 -18.60 3.39
N LEU A 19 -10.11 -17.39 2.99
CA LEU A 19 -11.48 -17.01 2.74
C LEU A 19 -11.59 -16.67 1.25
N THR A 20 -12.36 -17.43 0.50
CA THR A 20 -12.47 -17.31 -0.96
C THR A 20 -13.91 -17.12 -1.36
N THR A 21 -14.18 -16.28 -2.36
CA THR A 21 -15.53 -16.15 -2.93
C THR A 21 -16.03 -17.51 -3.45
N ALA A 22 -17.27 -17.86 -3.11
CA ALA A 22 -17.84 -19.17 -3.45
C ALA A 22 -18.07 -19.36 -4.96
N ALA A 23 -18.23 -18.26 -5.69
CA ALA A 23 -18.43 -18.23 -7.13
C ALA A 23 -17.57 -17.10 -7.76
N PRO A 24 -17.29 -17.18 -9.05
CA PRO A 24 -16.63 -16.08 -9.74
C PRO A 24 -17.51 -14.84 -9.79
N ILE A 25 -16.87 -13.69 -9.77
CA ILE A 25 -17.50 -12.40 -9.97
C ILE A 25 -17.21 -11.98 -11.41
N ASP A 26 -18.26 -11.59 -12.14
CA ASP A 26 -18.12 -11.07 -13.49
C ASP A 26 -17.75 -9.56 -13.41
N VAL A 27 -16.46 -9.30 -13.55
CA VAL A 27 -15.94 -7.93 -13.51
C VAL A 27 -16.11 -7.18 -14.84
N MET A 28 -16.37 -7.91 -15.94
CA MET A 28 -16.70 -7.30 -17.23
C MET A 28 -18.00 -6.54 -17.18
N ALA A 29 -18.96 -7.02 -16.39
CA ALA A 29 -20.25 -6.35 -16.20
C ALA A 29 -20.13 -5.02 -15.45
N LEU A 30 -18.99 -4.75 -14.81
CA LEU A 30 -18.80 -3.58 -13.95
C LEU A 30 -18.28 -2.34 -14.68
N ALA A 31 -17.80 -2.41 -15.90
CA ALA A 31 -17.44 -1.23 -16.69
C ALA A 31 -16.21 -1.39 -17.61
N GLY A 32 -15.91 -2.59 -18.02
CA GLY A 32 -14.63 -2.85 -18.68
C GLY A 32 -13.56 -3.13 -17.63
N THR A 33 -12.99 -4.23 -17.75
CA THR A 33 -12.20 -4.96 -16.79
C THR A 33 -10.99 -4.26 -16.19
N GLU A 34 -10.42 -3.33 -16.94
CA GLU A 34 -9.21 -2.64 -16.52
C GLU A 34 -9.45 -1.49 -15.53
N GLN A 35 -10.70 -1.27 -15.14
CA GLN A 35 -11.11 -0.10 -14.36
C GLN A 35 -11.74 -0.44 -13.02
N VAL A 36 -11.34 -1.56 -12.43
CA VAL A 36 -11.92 -2.07 -11.19
C VAL A 36 -10.88 -2.14 -10.09
N SER A 37 -11.25 -1.68 -8.90
CA SER A 37 -10.52 -1.87 -7.66
C SER A 37 -11.30 -2.75 -6.69
N LEU A 38 -10.58 -3.52 -5.90
CA LEU A 38 -11.10 -4.15 -4.70
C LEU A 38 -10.94 -3.18 -3.53
N SER A 39 -12.06 -2.83 -2.90
CA SER A 39 -12.10 -2.03 -1.67
C SER A 39 -12.63 -2.88 -0.54
N PHE A 40 -12.05 -2.77 0.64
CA PHE A 40 -12.54 -3.44 1.84
C PHE A 40 -12.06 -2.74 3.11
N GLN A 41 -12.79 -2.96 4.19
CA GLN A 41 -12.40 -2.57 5.53
C GLN A 41 -11.71 -3.74 6.22
N GLN A 42 -10.68 -3.44 6.99
CA GLN A 42 -10.00 -4.44 7.79
C GLN A 42 -9.69 -3.93 9.18
N TYR A 43 -9.54 -4.89 10.11
CA TYR A 43 -9.01 -4.67 11.44
C TYR A 43 -8.19 -5.86 11.88
N GLY A 44 -7.13 -5.62 12.62
CA GLY A 44 -6.24 -6.66 13.11
C GLY A 44 -4.90 -6.12 13.55
N ALA A 45 -3.93 -6.99 13.60
CA ALA A 45 -2.53 -6.63 13.80
C ALA A 45 -1.63 -7.65 13.13
N ARG A 46 -0.46 -7.22 12.66
CA ARG A 46 0.59 -8.12 12.22
C ARG A 46 1.42 -8.57 13.41
N PHE A 47 1.71 -9.86 13.40
CA PHE A 47 2.73 -10.49 14.25
C PHE A 47 3.72 -11.22 13.35
N ASN A 48 4.03 -12.46 13.66
CA ASN A 48 4.83 -13.33 12.80
C ASN A 48 3.89 -14.09 11.83
N ASP A 49 3.24 -13.36 10.96
CA ASP A 49 2.23 -13.85 10.01
C ASP A 49 2.30 -13.10 8.68
N LEU A 50 1.71 -13.70 7.66
CA LEU A 50 1.54 -13.10 6.34
C LEU A 50 0.05 -13.01 6.03
N GLN A 51 -0.41 -11.82 5.70
CA GLN A 51 -1.79 -11.52 5.31
C GLN A 51 -1.77 -11.04 3.87
N GLU A 52 -2.37 -11.82 2.97
CA GLU A 52 -2.32 -11.57 1.54
C GLU A 52 -3.72 -11.52 0.93
N ILE A 53 -3.85 -10.70 -0.08
CA ILE A 53 -5.01 -10.61 -0.94
C ILE A 53 -4.63 -11.17 -2.30
N LEU A 54 -5.41 -12.13 -2.79
CA LEU A 54 -5.14 -12.82 -4.04
C LEU A 54 -6.36 -12.81 -4.94
N ILE A 55 -6.11 -12.90 -6.23
CA ILE A 55 -7.15 -13.11 -7.24
C ILE A 55 -6.84 -14.35 -8.09
N SER A 56 -7.88 -14.91 -8.66
CA SER A 56 -7.79 -15.97 -9.65
C SER A 56 -8.78 -15.74 -10.78
N VAL A 57 -8.40 -16.10 -11.99
CA VAL A 57 -9.27 -16.04 -13.19
C VAL A 57 -9.74 -17.42 -13.65
N ASN A 58 -9.37 -18.47 -12.90
CA ASN A 58 -9.73 -19.85 -13.21
C ASN A 58 -10.21 -20.63 -11.97
N GLY A 59 -10.24 -20.00 -10.80
CA GLY A 59 -10.61 -20.62 -9.53
C GLY A 59 -9.60 -21.62 -8.97
N VAL A 60 -8.44 -21.77 -9.59
CA VAL A 60 -7.42 -22.77 -9.24
C VAL A 60 -6.08 -22.12 -8.91
N THR A 61 -5.61 -21.25 -9.76
CA THR A 61 -4.33 -20.54 -9.56
C THR A 61 -4.59 -19.15 -9.07
N PHE A 62 -4.07 -18.83 -7.89
CA PHE A 62 -4.24 -17.54 -7.23
C PHE A 62 -2.95 -16.73 -7.29
N THR A 63 -3.05 -15.46 -7.69
CA THR A 63 -1.95 -14.50 -7.76
C THR A 63 -2.14 -13.44 -6.67
N SER A 64 -1.10 -13.16 -5.90
CA SER A 64 -1.13 -12.09 -4.90
C SER A 64 -1.20 -10.72 -5.60
N VAL A 65 -2.15 -9.90 -5.17
CA VAL A 65 -2.38 -8.54 -5.66
C VAL A 65 -2.12 -7.49 -4.59
N GLY A 66 -1.95 -7.91 -3.35
CA GLY A 66 -1.62 -7.06 -2.22
C GLY A 66 -1.38 -7.86 -0.96
N ASP A 67 -0.80 -7.20 0.02
CA ASP A 67 -0.56 -7.76 1.36
C ASP A 67 -0.60 -6.64 2.41
N ASN A 68 -0.32 -6.99 3.66
CA ASN A 68 -0.20 -6.06 4.78
C ASN A 68 1.25 -5.91 5.26
N ASN A 69 2.26 -6.15 4.40
CA ASN A 69 3.66 -6.04 4.78
C ASN A 69 4.10 -4.61 5.08
N ASP A 70 3.32 -3.62 4.63
CA ASP A 70 3.46 -2.20 4.94
C ASP A 70 3.06 -1.84 6.37
N LYS A 71 2.31 -2.70 7.06
CA LYS A 71 1.89 -2.48 8.44
C LYS A 71 2.97 -2.90 9.44
N ASP A 72 3.08 -2.15 10.53
CA ASP A 72 4.01 -2.45 11.61
C ASP A 72 3.70 -3.78 12.30
N VAL A 73 4.76 -4.49 12.66
CA VAL A 73 4.62 -5.72 13.44
C VAL A 73 4.38 -5.36 14.91
N LEU A 74 3.25 -5.77 15.45
CA LEU A 74 2.93 -5.58 16.86
C LEU A 74 3.82 -6.47 17.73
N SER A 75 4.50 -5.88 18.69
CA SER A 75 5.38 -6.56 19.63
C SER A 75 5.37 -5.88 20.98
N ALA A 76 5.98 -6.49 21.97
CA ALA A 76 6.13 -5.89 23.30
C ALA A 76 6.99 -4.61 23.31
N SER A 77 7.78 -4.40 22.27
CA SER A 77 8.69 -3.24 22.13
C SER A 77 8.15 -2.16 21.18
N GLY A 78 7.04 -2.36 20.54
CA GLY A 78 6.44 -1.38 19.61
C GLY A 78 5.46 -1.98 18.63
N GLY A 79 5.05 -1.16 17.67
CA GLY A 79 3.99 -1.45 16.73
C GLY A 79 2.60 -1.13 17.30
N ALA A 80 1.59 -1.20 16.43
CA ALA A 80 0.21 -0.94 16.80
C ALA A 80 -0.72 -1.89 16.03
N PRO A 81 -1.94 -2.14 16.53
CA PRO A 81 -3.02 -2.69 15.70
C PRO A 81 -3.32 -1.75 14.54
N TYR A 82 -3.98 -2.27 13.52
CA TYR A 82 -4.49 -1.43 12.42
C TYR A 82 -5.49 -0.39 12.96
N ASP A 83 -5.69 0.67 12.22
CA ASP A 83 -6.81 1.58 12.45
C ASP A 83 -8.12 0.79 12.41
N ASN A 84 -9.16 1.31 13.07
CA ASN A 84 -10.46 0.65 13.11
C ASN A 84 -11.57 1.58 12.62
N PRO A 85 -12.04 1.41 11.36
CA PRO A 85 -11.52 0.49 10.33
C PRO A 85 -10.26 1.02 9.63
N ASP A 86 -9.44 0.11 9.13
CA ASP A 86 -8.40 0.41 8.15
C ASP A 86 -8.95 0.11 6.76
N ASN A 87 -9.01 1.11 5.90
CA ASN A 87 -9.55 0.97 4.55
C ASN A 87 -8.43 0.63 3.58
N LYS A 88 -8.59 -0.47 2.86
CA LYS A 88 -7.65 -0.90 1.83
C LYS A 88 -8.30 -0.90 0.47
N VAL A 89 -7.61 -0.30 -0.51
CA VAL A 89 -8.03 -0.27 -1.91
C VAL A 89 -6.90 -0.83 -2.76
N ILE A 90 -7.22 -1.79 -3.61
CA ILE A 90 -6.24 -2.45 -4.50
C ILE A 90 -6.75 -2.31 -5.92
N ASN A 91 -6.00 -1.61 -6.77
CA ASN A 91 -6.31 -1.53 -8.19
C ASN A 91 -6.08 -2.90 -8.85
N LEU A 92 -7.13 -3.49 -9.41
CA LEU A 92 -7.07 -4.78 -10.08
C LEU A 92 -6.74 -4.68 -11.57
N ALA A 93 -6.76 -3.48 -12.16
CA ALA A 93 -6.52 -3.29 -13.58
C ALA A 93 -5.26 -4.01 -14.12
N PRO A 94 -4.11 -3.98 -13.43
CA PRO A 94 -2.91 -4.68 -13.90
C PRO A 94 -3.03 -6.20 -13.95
N TYR A 95 -4.01 -6.76 -13.24
CA TYR A 95 -4.14 -8.22 -13.04
C TYR A 95 -5.29 -8.86 -13.81
N ILE A 96 -6.30 -8.07 -14.18
CA ILE A 96 -7.51 -8.55 -14.85
C ILE A 96 -7.62 -8.08 -16.31
N ALA A 97 -6.68 -7.27 -16.78
CA ALA A 97 -6.63 -6.80 -18.16
C ALA A 97 -6.59 -7.99 -19.15
N GLY A 98 -7.52 -8.01 -20.09
CA GLY A 98 -7.65 -9.08 -21.08
C GLY A 98 -8.39 -10.34 -20.60
N PHE A 99 -8.86 -10.39 -19.37
CA PHE A 99 -9.69 -11.48 -18.85
C PHE A 99 -11.16 -11.22 -19.11
N SER A 100 -11.85 -12.24 -19.60
CA SER A 100 -13.15 -12.07 -20.21
C SER A 100 -14.35 -12.22 -19.28
N SER A 101 -14.24 -12.70 -18.02
CA SER A 101 -15.51 -12.92 -17.31
C SER A 101 -15.48 -13.29 -15.84
N SER A 102 -14.40 -13.74 -15.24
CA SER A 102 -14.57 -14.38 -13.93
C SER A 102 -13.37 -14.15 -13.02
N VAL A 103 -13.59 -13.52 -11.89
CA VAL A 103 -12.57 -13.28 -10.89
C VAL A 103 -13.00 -13.86 -9.55
N TRP A 104 -12.16 -14.68 -8.96
CA TRP A 104 -12.28 -15.10 -7.56
C TRP A 104 -11.36 -14.23 -6.73
N ILE A 105 -11.84 -13.81 -5.55
CA ILE A 105 -11.06 -13.07 -4.56
C ILE A 105 -10.78 -14.02 -3.40
N GLN A 106 -9.55 -14.02 -2.93
CA GLN A 106 -9.13 -14.79 -1.78
C GLN A 106 -8.32 -13.93 -0.81
N PHE A 107 -8.71 -13.96 0.45
CA PHE A 107 -7.90 -13.48 1.57
C PHE A 107 -7.18 -14.69 2.17
N ARG A 108 -5.86 -14.61 2.32
CA ARG A 108 -5.02 -15.69 2.80
C ARG A 108 -4.21 -15.24 3.99
N TRP A 109 -4.31 -15.97 5.07
CA TRP A 109 -3.57 -15.73 6.28
C TRP A 109 -2.69 -16.92 6.63
N THR A 110 -1.36 -16.71 6.67
CA THR A 110 -0.37 -17.74 6.99
C THR A 110 0.29 -17.39 8.30
N THR A 111 0.17 -18.25 9.31
CA THR A 111 0.79 -18.09 10.62
C THR A 111 2.23 -18.57 10.60
N ASN A 112 3.03 -18.12 11.57
CA ASN A 112 4.45 -18.45 11.67
C ASN A 112 5.21 -18.20 10.35
N TYR A 113 5.07 -16.99 9.82
CA TYR A 113 5.73 -16.56 8.60
C TYR A 113 6.56 -15.29 8.84
N PRO A 114 7.86 -15.26 8.48
CA PRO A 114 8.64 -16.42 8.05
C PRO A 114 8.75 -17.47 9.16
N ASN A 115 8.87 -18.74 8.76
CA ASN A 115 8.88 -19.85 9.71
C ASN A 115 10.04 -19.71 10.71
N SER A 116 9.72 -19.76 12.00
CA SER A 116 10.70 -19.66 13.08
C SER A 116 10.34 -20.62 14.21
N ALA A 117 11.32 -21.38 14.64
CA ALA A 117 11.19 -22.26 15.82
C ALA A 117 11.49 -21.55 17.14
N THR A 118 12.09 -20.35 17.08
CA THR A 118 12.62 -19.63 18.25
C THR A 118 11.93 -18.31 18.55
N ASN A 119 11.18 -17.75 17.61
CA ASN A 119 10.45 -16.53 17.84
C ASN A 119 9.23 -16.80 18.75
N PRO A 120 9.15 -16.20 19.94
CA PRO A 120 8.04 -16.44 20.87
C PRO A 120 6.70 -15.91 20.35
N ASN A 121 6.71 -15.02 19.35
CA ASN A 121 5.50 -14.39 18.79
C ASN A 121 4.87 -15.19 17.64
N VAL A 122 5.46 -16.31 17.21
CA VAL A 122 4.94 -17.08 16.07
C VAL A 122 3.53 -17.64 16.27
N TRP A 123 3.10 -17.74 17.53
CA TRP A 123 1.78 -18.25 17.92
C TRP A 123 0.85 -17.17 18.46
N ILE A 124 1.32 -15.95 18.57
CA ILE A 124 0.49 -14.82 18.95
C ILE A 124 -0.21 -14.35 17.70
N THR A 125 -1.51 -14.57 17.63
CA THR A 125 -2.34 -14.12 16.53
C THR A 125 -3.49 -13.30 17.10
N TYR A 126 -3.72 -12.15 16.50
CA TYR A 126 -4.81 -11.27 16.91
C TYR A 126 -6.09 -11.55 16.13
N GLY A 127 -5.91 -12.09 14.94
CA GLY A 127 -6.96 -12.26 13.95
C GLY A 127 -6.88 -11.18 12.87
N TRP A 128 -7.45 -11.49 11.74
CA TRP A 128 -7.62 -10.57 10.63
C TRP A 128 -9.11 -10.51 10.29
N MET A 129 -9.74 -9.41 10.64
CA MET A 129 -11.15 -9.15 10.38
C MET A 129 -11.27 -8.38 9.08
N ILE A 130 -12.24 -8.78 8.26
CA ILE A 130 -12.47 -8.20 6.93
C ILE A 130 -13.96 -7.94 6.84
N ASP A 131 -14.33 -6.74 6.39
CA ASP A 131 -15.70 -6.31 6.21
C ASP A 131 -15.84 -5.39 4.98
N ASP A 132 -17.06 -5.10 4.59
CA ASP A 132 -17.41 -4.18 3.50
C ASP A 132 -16.59 -4.43 2.21
N VAL A 133 -16.51 -5.69 1.79
CA VAL A 133 -15.77 -6.10 0.58
C VAL A 133 -16.56 -5.70 -0.66
N GLU A 134 -16.01 -4.78 -1.43
CA GLU A 134 -16.64 -4.22 -2.62
C GLU A 134 -15.71 -4.25 -3.82
N LEU A 135 -16.27 -4.44 -5.00
CA LEU A 135 -15.62 -4.10 -6.26
C LEU A 135 -16.16 -2.75 -6.73
N VAL A 136 -15.27 -1.78 -6.84
CA VAL A 136 -15.60 -0.41 -7.23
C VAL A 136 -14.95 -0.06 -8.57
N THR A 137 -15.61 0.78 -9.35
CA THR A 137 -15.00 1.31 -10.57
C THR A 137 -14.05 2.42 -10.22
N ASN A 138 -12.87 2.42 -10.82
CA ASN A 138 -11.89 3.48 -10.62
C ASN A 138 -12.40 4.78 -11.27
N PRO A 139 -12.23 5.95 -10.65
CA PRO A 139 -12.43 7.22 -11.32
C PRO A 139 -11.47 7.35 -12.51
N SER A 140 -11.82 8.14 -13.51
CA SER A 140 -10.94 8.35 -14.66
C SER A 140 -9.59 8.95 -14.24
N ASN A 141 -9.63 9.89 -13.30
CA ASN A 141 -8.44 10.57 -12.80
C ASN A 141 -8.33 10.38 -11.29
N ASP A 142 -7.29 9.71 -10.85
CA ASP A 142 -6.98 9.53 -9.42
C ASP A 142 -5.46 9.40 -9.24
N LEU A 143 -4.83 10.49 -8.79
CA LEU A 143 -3.42 10.49 -8.41
C LEU A 143 -3.29 10.55 -6.90
N THR A 144 -2.62 9.57 -6.34
CA THR A 144 -2.33 9.50 -4.90
C THR A 144 -0.84 9.78 -4.66
N MET A 145 -0.55 10.74 -3.79
CA MET A 145 0.80 10.98 -3.32
C MET A 145 1.13 10.00 -2.20
N ASN A 146 1.99 9.01 -2.49
CA ASN A 146 2.39 7.98 -1.53
C ASN A 146 3.43 8.48 -0.52
N SER A 147 4.33 9.33 -0.98
CA SER A 147 5.38 9.92 -0.14
C SER A 147 5.90 11.21 -0.75
N TYR A 148 6.51 12.01 0.08
CA TYR A 148 7.23 13.21 -0.33
C TYR A 148 8.56 13.30 0.40
N TYR A 149 9.49 14.02 -0.21
CA TYR A 149 10.81 14.29 0.33
C TYR A 149 11.20 15.73 0.11
N PHE A 150 11.85 16.32 1.09
CA PHE A 150 12.56 17.58 0.97
C PHE A 150 13.86 17.51 1.76
N GLY A 151 14.95 18.00 1.18
CA GLY A 151 16.23 17.98 1.87
C GLY A 151 17.39 18.20 0.92
N SER A 152 18.58 18.04 1.46
CA SER A 152 19.85 18.10 0.72
C SER A 152 20.65 16.85 1.04
N ALA A 153 21.36 16.31 0.05
CA ALA A 153 22.18 15.10 0.20
C ALA A 153 21.46 13.91 0.86
N GLY A 154 20.15 13.75 0.60
CA GLY A 154 19.35 12.64 1.14
C GLY A 154 18.87 12.84 2.58
N LEU A 155 19.03 14.02 3.16
CA LEU A 155 18.60 14.31 4.53
C LEU A 155 17.43 15.31 4.53
N PRO A 156 16.29 15.00 5.18
CA PRO A 156 15.22 15.96 5.40
C PRO A 156 15.66 17.00 6.43
N TYR A 157 15.33 18.27 6.16
CA TYR A 157 15.62 19.36 7.09
C TYR A 157 14.34 19.86 7.77
N TYR A 158 14.38 19.91 9.10
CA TYR A 158 13.37 20.60 9.91
C TYR A 158 13.91 21.91 10.49
N GLN A 159 15.19 21.90 10.88
CA GLN A 159 15.92 23.08 11.36
C GLN A 159 17.39 22.91 10.99
N ILE A 160 17.98 23.95 10.41
CA ILE A 160 19.41 23.99 10.08
C ILE A 160 20.02 25.32 10.58
N PRO A 161 21.24 25.30 11.11
CA PRO A 161 21.99 26.51 11.36
C PRO A 161 22.21 27.33 10.08
N THR A 162 22.16 28.65 10.17
CA THR A 162 22.35 29.53 9.00
C THR A 162 23.67 29.31 8.28
N ALA A 163 24.72 28.90 9.01
CA ALA A 163 26.04 28.58 8.45
C ALA A 163 26.04 27.25 7.63
N GLN A 164 24.98 26.45 7.71
CA GLN A 164 24.82 25.18 7.01
C GLN A 164 23.71 25.21 5.95
N ILE A 165 23.25 26.41 5.59
CA ILE A 165 22.26 26.55 4.52
C ILE A 165 22.82 25.97 3.23
N ALA A 166 22.06 25.03 2.65
CA ALA A 166 22.35 24.39 1.38
C ALA A 166 21.07 24.36 0.53
N PRO A 167 21.18 24.17 -0.78
CA PRO A 167 20.02 23.96 -1.62
C PRO A 167 19.19 22.75 -1.16
N ILE A 168 17.87 22.91 -1.17
CA ILE A 168 16.88 21.91 -0.76
C ILE A 168 16.17 21.41 -2.01
N ASP A 169 16.24 20.11 -2.27
CA ASP A 169 15.51 19.44 -3.32
C ASP A 169 14.16 18.95 -2.83
N PHE A 170 13.17 18.95 -3.72
CA PHE A 170 11.84 18.43 -3.42
C PHE A 170 11.47 17.33 -4.41
N SER A 171 10.85 16.28 -3.90
CA SER A 171 10.26 15.23 -4.71
C SER A 171 9.01 14.65 -4.09
N ALA A 172 8.20 14.02 -4.93
CA ALA A 172 7.05 13.24 -4.49
C ALA A 172 6.95 11.96 -5.29
N GLN A 173 6.60 10.87 -4.62
CA GLN A 173 6.21 9.62 -5.26
C GLN A 173 4.69 9.62 -5.42
N VAL A 174 4.23 9.44 -6.64
CA VAL A 174 2.82 9.54 -7.02
C VAL A 174 2.41 8.26 -7.75
N MET A 175 1.26 7.71 -7.36
CA MET A 175 0.66 6.53 -8.00
C MET A 175 -0.62 6.93 -8.73
N ASN A 176 -0.82 6.40 -9.93
CA ASN A 176 -2.06 6.53 -10.67
C ASN A 176 -3.01 5.36 -10.34
N ASN A 177 -4.02 5.63 -9.51
CA ASN A 177 -5.11 4.70 -9.22
C ASN A 177 -6.32 4.87 -10.15
N GLY A 178 -6.25 5.86 -11.05
CA GLY A 178 -7.32 6.15 -12.01
C GLY A 178 -7.42 5.12 -13.12
N ALA A 179 -8.48 5.27 -13.92
CA ALA A 179 -8.80 4.37 -15.03
C ALA A 179 -8.14 4.77 -16.36
N VAL A 180 -7.45 5.91 -16.40
CA VAL A 180 -6.75 6.39 -17.60
C VAL A 180 -5.35 6.88 -17.24
N ASP A 181 -4.45 6.87 -18.24
CA ASP A 181 -3.11 7.43 -18.07
C ASP A 181 -3.20 8.93 -17.72
N GLN A 182 -2.50 9.32 -16.68
CA GLN A 182 -2.46 10.72 -16.25
C GLN A 182 -1.34 11.44 -16.98
N THR A 183 -1.70 12.11 -18.06
CA THR A 183 -0.78 12.90 -18.87
C THR A 183 -0.61 14.30 -18.30
N GLY A 184 0.61 14.85 -18.39
CA GLY A 184 0.87 16.20 -17.94
C GLY A 184 0.94 16.37 -16.42
N SER A 185 1.15 15.30 -15.68
CA SER A 185 1.31 15.32 -14.23
C SER A 185 2.54 16.11 -13.81
N VAL A 186 2.37 17.08 -12.91
CA VAL A 186 3.43 17.99 -12.44
C VAL A 186 3.39 18.10 -10.93
N LEU A 187 4.53 17.98 -10.28
CA LEU A 187 4.69 18.37 -8.88
C LEU A 187 4.87 19.88 -8.82
N THR A 188 4.04 20.54 -8.02
CA THR A 188 4.21 21.96 -7.67
C THR A 188 4.52 22.07 -6.18
N VAL A 189 5.53 22.86 -5.85
CA VAL A 189 5.98 23.10 -4.48
C VAL A 189 5.99 24.59 -4.22
N ASP A 190 5.23 25.01 -3.22
CA ASP A 190 5.21 26.37 -2.73
C ASP A 190 5.82 26.43 -1.34
N VAL A 191 6.90 27.21 -1.20
CA VAL A 191 7.49 27.54 0.10
C VAL A 191 7.13 28.98 0.44
N THR A 192 6.61 29.17 1.64
CA THR A 192 6.20 30.49 2.14
C THR A 192 6.87 30.77 3.49
N GLY A 193 6.99 32.03 3.85
CA GLY A 193 7.59 32.47 5.10
C GLY A 193 8.63 33.55 4.87
N ALA A 194 9.74 33.48 5.60
CA ALA A 194 10.85 34.46 5.47
C ALA A 194 11.51 34.45 4.10
N SER A 195 11.47 33.30 3.42
CA SER A 195 11.83 33.16 2.01
C SER A 195 10.68 32.51 1.27
N THR A 196 10.55 32.82 -0.02
CA THR A 196 9.51 32.24 -0.88
C THR A 196 10.13 31.50 -2.04
N PHE A 197 9.51 30.40 -2.45
CA PHE A 197 9.91 29.64 -3.62
C PHE A 197 8.66 28.99 -4.24
N ASN A 198 8.61 29.00 -5.55
CA ASN A 198 7.65 28.22 -6.31
C ASN A 198 8.44 27.37 -7.31
N GLY A 199 8.43 26.06 -7.08
CA GLY A 199 9.14 25.08 -7.91
C GLY A 199 8.18 24.11 -8.58
N THR A 200 8.53 23.70 -9.78
CA THR A 200 7.75 22.69 -10.52
C THR A 200 8.65 21.59 -11.04
N SER A 201 8.11 20.39 -11.17
CA SER A 201 8.78 19.29 -11.87
C SER A 201 8.63 19.44 -13.39
N ALA A 202 9.40 18.66 -14.14
CA ALA A 202 9.03 18.35 -15.52
C ALA A 202 7.67 17.62 -15.54
N SER A 203 6.96 17.75 -16.66
CA SER A 203 5.72 17.03 -16.89
C SER A 203 6.02 15.54 -17.12
N SER A 204 5.22 14.66 -16.50
CA SER A 204 5.31 13.21 -16.66
C SER A 204 3.96 12.63 -17.09
N THR A 205 3.98 11.46 -17.72
CA THR A 205 2.79 10.63 -17.96
C THR A 205 2.88 9.40 -17.07
N ILE A 206 1.91 9.27 -16.17
CA ILE A 206 1.84 8.14 -15.21
C ILE A 206 0.76 7.19 -15.70
N ALA A 207 1.18 6.03 -16.20
CA ALA A 207 0.25 5.02 -16.71
C ALA A 207 -0.65 4.47 -15.60
N VAL A 208 -1.80 3.91 -15.98
CA VAL A 208 -2.73 3.24 -15.04
C VAL A 208 -1.98 2.23 -14.17
N GLY A 209 -2.15 2.31 -12.86
CA GLY A 209 -1.51 1.44 -11.88
C GLY A 209 -0.01 1.67 -11.66
N ALA A 210 0.61 2.60 -12.40
CA ALA A 210 2.02 2.90 -12.26
C ALA A 210 2.30 3.90 -11.14
N THR A 211 3.51 3.82 -10.61
CA THR A 211 4.08 4.80 -9.67
C THR A 211 5.24 5.51 -10.33
N ASP A 212 5.31 6.81 -10.19
CA ASP A 212 6.43 7.65 -10.67
C ASP A 212 6.93 8.58 -9.56
N SER A 213 8.18 9.03 -9.70
CA SER A 213 8.79 10.00 -8.78
C SER A 213 9.05 11.31 -9.51
N LEU A 214 8.37 12.36 -9.07
CA LEU A 214 8.46 13.70 -9.62
C LEU A 214 9.44 14.54 -8.79
N PHE A 215 10.36 15.26 -9.46
CA PHE A 215 11.38 16.09 -8.83
C PHE A 215 11.25 17.51 -9.32
N THR A 216 11.37 18.52 -8.45
CA THR A 216 11.45 19.91 -8.90
C THR A 216 12.68 20.13 -9.77
N THR A 217 12.53 20.93 -10.81
CA THR A 217 13.61 21.21 -11.79
C THR A 217 14.71 22.12 -11.23
N SER A 218 14.43 22.77 -10.11
CA SER A 218 15.40 23.62 -9.41
C SER A 218 15.24 23.47 -7.89
N PRO A 219 16.32 23.52 -7.13
CA PRO A 219 16.27 23.51 -5.68
C PRO A 219 15.87 24.87 -5.12
N PHE A 220 15.39 24.87 -3.89
CA PHE A 220 15.18 26.05 -3.06
C PHE A 220 16.41 26.33 -2.20
N THR A 221 16.93 27.54 -2.22
CA THR A 221 17.97 27.97 -1.29
C THR A 221 17.38 29.00 -0.32
N PRO A 222 17.19 28.64 0.98
CA PRO A 222 16.72 29.59 1.97
C PRO A 222 17.63 30.81 2.08
N SER A 223 17.05 31.99 2.31
CA SER A 223 17.88 33.16 2.58
C SER A 223 18.45 33.10 4.01
N SER A 224 19.68 33.60 4.18
CA SER A 224 20.33 33.68 5.49
C SER A 224 19.80 34.81 6.38
N THR A 225 18.92 35.65 5.84
CA THR A 225 18.32 36.79 6.57
C THR A 225 16.92 36.44 7.01
N VAL A 226 16.75 36.24 8.28
CA VAL A 226 15.46 36.23 8.99
C VAL A 226 15.36 37.51 9.81
#